data_df45104c072c675a26f5e19b192a6a99
#
_entry.id   df45104c072c675a26f5e19b192a6a99
#
_cell.length_a   1.000
_cell.length_b   1.000
_cell.length_c   1.000
_cell.angle_alpha   90.00
_cell.angle_beta   90.00
_cell.angle_gamma   90.00
#
_symmetry.space_group_name_H-M   'P 1'
#
loop_
_entity.id
_entity.type
_entity.pdbx_description
1 polymer ?
#
loop_
_entity_poly.entity_id
_entity_poly.type
_entity_poly.pdbx_seq_one_letter_code
_entity_poly.pdbx_strand_id
1 'polypeptide(L)'
;MSSNKNFEKIYISKNEIPKEYRLETQLIQDEYLINGVIKQWKGPKQDVYSPICLKENENKQVKLGSYPILTQTEAQEALDSAVAAYNYGMGEWPQMKVSDRIKAVENFTFKMLEKREEVVNLLMWEIGKPLKDSQKEFDRTVDYIKDTIEALKTLDRKNSQLEIESGILAQVKRSPLGVTLCMGPFNYPLNETFTTLIPALIMGNSVIFKPPKFGVLLHKPLLEAFRDSFPKGVVNTLYGSGEELLTPLMKSGKIDVLAFIGSSKVASTL
;
A
#
# COMPACT_ATOMS: atom_id res chain seq x y z
N MET A 1 2.62 45.01 13.39
CA MET A 1 1.30 44.40 13.09
C MET A 1 0.92 44.50 11.60
N SER A 2 1.83 44.32 10.65
CA SER A 2 1.50 44.41 9.20
C SER A 2 1.86 43.19 8.36
N SER A 3 2.27 42.07 8.96
CA SER A 3 2.67 40.87 8.21
C SER A 3 1.54 39.85 7.94
N ASN A 4 0.40 39.94 8.62
CA ASN A 4 -0.69 38.95 8.47
C ASN A 4 -1.57 39.14 7.23
N LYS A 5 -1.62 40.32 6.62
CA LYS A 5 -2.53 40.57 5.49
C LYS A 5 -2.14 39.92 4.16
N ASN A 6 -0.90 39.50 3.99
CA ASN A 6 -0.44 38.88 2.73
C ASN A 6 -0.69 37.36 2.65
N PHE A 7 -0.81 36.68 3.79
CA PHE A 7 -1.06 35.23 3.81
C PHE A 7 -2.50 34.86 3.49
N GLU A 8 -3.49 35.71 3.84
CA GLU A 8 -4.92 35.49 3.52
C GLU A 8 -5.20 35.41 2.02
N LYS A 9 -4.32 35.97 1.16
CA LYS A 9 -4.44 35.91 -0.30
C LYS A 9 -4.01 34.55 -0.88
N ILE A 10 -3.30 33.72 -0.09
CA ILE A 10 -2.76 32.43 -0.54
C ILE A 10 -3.83 31.33 -0.41
N TYR A 11 -4.75 31.47 0.55
CA TYR A 11 -5.79 30.49 0.75
C TYR A 11 -6.91 30.68 -0.27
N ILE A 12 -7.33 29.56 -0.87
CA ILE A 12 -8.45 29.52 -1.81
C ILE A 12 -9.77 29.26 -1.08
N SER A 13 -10.88 29.71 -1.68
CA SER A 13 -12.22 29.34 -1.24
C SER A 13 -12.60 27.97 -1.82
N LYS A 14 -13.45 27.21 -1.12
CA LYS A 14 -13.99 25.93 -1.62
C LYS A 14 -14.65 26.11 -3.00
N ASN A 15 -15.27 27.26 -3.24
CA ASN A 15 -15.94 27.57 -4.51
C ASN A 15 -14.97 27.79 -5.68
N GLU A 16 -13.71 28.14 -5.41
CA GLU A 16 -12.65 28.32 -6.42
C GLU A 16 -12.05 26.98 -6.85
N ILE A 17 -12.29 25.88 -6.10
CA ILE A 17 -11.88 24.54 -6.48
C ILE A 17 -12.85 24.00 -7.52
N PRO A 18 -12.38 23.45 -8.68
CA PRO A 18 -13.24 22.78 -9.64
C PRO A 18 -14.07 21.67 -8.97
N LYS A 19 -15.33 21.52 -9.37
CA LYS A 19 -16.28 20.60 -8.70
C LYS A 19 -15.76 19.16 -8.65
N GLU A 20 -15.13 18.70 -9.70
CA GLU A 20 -14.59 17.34 -9.84
C GLU A 20 -13.47 17.00 -8.84
N TYR A 21 -12.82 18.03 -8.28
CA TYR A 21 -11.73 17.86 -7.29
C TYR A 21 -12.15 18.21 -5.86
N ARG A 22 -13.40 18.58 -5.63
CA ARG A 22 -13.88 18.87 -4.27
C ARG A 22 -14.10 17.59 -3.50
N LEU A 23 -13.70 17.59 -2.23
CA LEU A 23 -14.17 16.61 -1.27
C LEU A 23 -15.51 17.08 -0.70
N GLU A 24 -16.59 16.50 -1.16
CA GLU A 24 -17.93 16.87 -0.70
C GLU A 24 -18.25 16.24 0.66
N THR A 25 -17.68 15.06 0.96
CA THR A 25 -17.87 14.35 2.22
C THR A 25 -16.55 13.88 2.78
N GLN A 26 -16.49 13.75 4.10
CA GLN A 26 -15.33 13.15 4.76
C GLN A 26 -15.27 11.64 4.47
N LEU A 27 -14.08 11.14 4.16
CA LEU A 27 -13.84 9.70 3.93
C LEU A 27 -13.60 9.00 5.27
N ILE A 28 -14.61 8.35 5.81
CA ILE A 28 -14.46 7.52 6.98
C ILE A 28 -13.91 6.16 6.53
N GLN A 29 -12.59 5.97 6.73
CA GLN A 29 -11.96 4.68 6.54
C GLN A 29 -12.11 3.90 7.84
N ASP A 30 -12.93 2.84 7.83
CA ASP A 30 -13.17 1.95 8.96
C ASP A 30 -13.06 0.48 8.56
N GLU A 31 -12.47 0.23 7.39
CA GLU A 31 -12.30 -1.09 6.82
C GLU A 31 -10.84 -1.53 6.87
N TYR A 32 -10.60 -2.81 7.02
CA TYR A 32 -9.28 -3.42 6.89
C TYR A 32 -9.41 -4.84 6.35
N LEU A 33 -8.40 -5.29 5.61
CA LEU A 33 -8.41 -6.58 4.92
C LEU A 33 -7.56 -7.58 5.70
N ILE A 34 -8.16 -8.65 6.18
CA ILE A 34 -7.45 -9.80 6.77
C ILE A 34 -8.09 -11.09 6.28
N ASN A 35 -7.27 -12.04 5.89
CA ASN A 35 -7.69 -13.38 5.44
C ASN A 35 -8.73 -13.36 4.31
N GLY A 36 -8.59 -12.42 3.35
CA GLY A 36 -9.50 -12.26 2.24
C GLY A 36 -10.88 -11.68 2.61
N VAL A 37 -11.04 -11.15 3.82
CA VAL A 37 -12.28 -10.54 4.30
C VAL A 37 -12.03 -9.08 4.65
N ILE A 38 -12.82 -8.17 4.07
CA ILE A 38 -12.87 -6.78 4.49
C ILE A 38 -13.71 -6.70 5.76
N LYS A 39 -13.06 -6.35 6.86
CA LYS A 39 -13.64 -6.23 8.19
C LYS A 39 -13.93 -4.78 8.53
N GLN A 40 -14.94 -4.54 9.35
CA GLN A 40 -15.33 -3.22 9.84
C GLN A 40 -14.75 -2.97 11.23
N TRP A 41 -14.06 -1.83 11.38
CA TRP A 41 -13.51 -1.38 12.66
C TRP A 41 -14.52 -0.51 13.42
N LYS A 42 -14.80 -0.89 14.66
CA LYS A 42 -15.72 -0.14 15.55
C LYS A 42 -15.00 0.59 16.69
N GLY A 43 -13.68 0.43 16.78
CA GLY A 43 -12.86 1.05 17.81
C GLY A 43 -12.42 2.49 17.49
N PRO A 44 -11.42 3.01 18.21
CA PRO A 44 -10.88 4.36 18.02
C PRO A 44 -10.38 4.59 16.60
N LYS A 45 -10.54 5.82 16.11
CA LYS A 45 -10.07 6.27 14.79
C LYS A 45 -9.17 7.49 14.93
N GLN A 46 -8.19 7.62 14.05
CA GLN A 46 -7.32 8.78 13.92
C GLN A 46 -7.84 9.68 12.83
N ASP A 47 -8.04 10.95 13.13
CA ASP A 47 -8.41 11.96 12.15
C ASP A 47 -7.27 12.24 11.17
N VAL A 48 -7.65 12.47 9.91
CA VAL A 48 -6.75 12.84 8.82
C VAL A 48 -7.08 14.26 8.36
N TYR A 49 -6.06 15.09 8.33
CA TYR A 49 -6.16 16.49 7.91
C TYR A 49 -5.32 16.72 6.66
N SER A 50 -5.85 17.53 5.76
CA SER A 50 -5.12 18.02 4.60
C SER A 50 -4.04 19.03 5.02
N PRO A 51 -2.90 19.09 4.36
CA PRO A 51 -2.01 20.25 4.47
C PRO A 51 -2.63 21.51 3.84
N ILE A 52 -3.68 21.37 3.05
CA ILE A 52 -4.39 22.48 2.41
C ILE A 52 -5.34 23.13 3.42
N CYS A 53 -5.26 24.46 3.51
CA CYS A 53 -6.19 25.29 4.30
C CYS A 53 -7.15 26.04 3.36
N LEU A 54 -8.41 26.15 3.75
CA LEU A 54 -9.42 26.89 3.02
C LEU A 54 -9.85 28.14 3.81
N LYS A 55 -10.29 29.18 3.09
CA LYS A 55 -10.82 30.42 3.71
C LYS A 55 -12.01 30.13 4.64
N GLU A 56 -12.92 29.26 4.23
CA GLU A 56 -14.12 28.89 4.99
C GLU A 56 -13.81 28.19 6.33
N ASN A 57 -12.62 27.60 6.45
CA ASN A 57 -12.17 26.94 7.68
C ASN A 57 -11.30 27.88 8.56
N GLU A 58 -11.46 29.19 8.45
CA GLU A 58 -10.66 30.18 9.20
C GLU A 58 -9.14 29.93 9.01
N ASN A 59 -8.74 29.54 7.79
CA ASN A 59 -7.37 29.18 7.43
C ASN A 59 -6.80 27.97 8.20
N LYS A 60 -7.66 27.13 8.78
CA LYS A 60 -7.26 25.85 9.39
C LYS A 60 -7.25 24.72 8.36
N GLN A 61 -6.54 23.66 8.69
CA GLN A 61 -6.50 22.44 7.88
C GLN A 61 -7.90 21.83 7.71
N VAL A 62 -8.17 21.33 6.51
CA VAL A 62 -9.42 20.64 6.20
C VAL A 62 -9.35 19.22 6.74
N LYS A 63 -10.35 18.81 7.52
CA LYS A 63 -10.49 17.39 7.91
C LYS A 63 -10.98 16.60 6.71
N LEU A 64 -10.17 15.63 6.28
CA LEU A 64 -10.47 14.77 5.14
C LEU A 64 -11.28 13.55 5.53
N GLY A 65 -11.06 13.04 6.73
CA GLY A 65 -11.69 11.82 7.23
C GLY A 65 -10.98 11.25 8.44
N SER A 66 -11.01 9.93 8.56
CA SER A 66 -10.33 9.21 9.64
C SER A 66 -9.98 7.79 9.21
N TYR A 67 -9.05 7.13 9.94
CA TYR A 67 -8.68 5.74 9.73
C TYR A 67 -8.63 4.95 11.04
N PRO A 68 -8.71 3.59 11.00
CA PRO A 68 -8.70 2.76 12.20
C PRO A 68 -7.39 2.87 13.00
N ILE A 69 -7.49 2.87 14.32
CA ILE A 69 -6.37 2.59 15.20
C ILE A 69 -6.52 1.13 15.65
N LEU A 70 -5.97 0.21 14.83
CA LEU A 70 -6.00 -1.23 15.12
C LEU A 70 -5.08 -1.55 16.31
N THR A 71 -5.32 -2.69 16.94
CA THR A 71 -4.60 -3.16 18.11
C THR A 71 -3.64 -4.31 17.78
N GLN A 72 -2.91 -4.78 18.79
CA GLN A 72 -2.07 -5.97 18.67
C GLN A 72 -2.87 -7.22 18.29
N THR A 73 -4.17 -7.28 18.62
CA THR A 73 -5.04 -8.40 18.26
C THR A 73 -5.17 -8.50 16.73
N GLU A 74 -5.49 -7.40 16.05
CA GLU A 74 -5.60 -7.37 14.60
C GLU A 74 -4.24 -7.57 13.92
N ALA A 75 -3.17 -7.05 14.53
CA ALA A 75 -1.81 -7.27 14.04
C ALA A 75 -1.43 -8.76 14.10
N GLN A 76 -1.73 -9.45 15.21
CA GLN A 76 -1.49 -10.88 15.35
C GLN A 76 -2.36 -11.70 14.38
N GLU A 77 -3.62 -11.32 14.20
CA GLU A 77 -4.51 -11.98 13.24
C GLU A 77 -4.00 -11.85 11.80
N ALA A 78 -3.50 -10.66 11.41
CA ALA A 78 -2.89 -10.44 10.11
C ALA A 78 -1.63 -11.29 9.91
N LEU A 79 -0.80 -11.42 10.96
CA LEU A 79 0.39 -12.27 10.95
C LEU A 79 0.03 -13.74 10.78
N ASP A 80 -0.87 -14.24 11.60
CA ASP A 80 -1.29 -15.65 11.54
C ASP A 80 -1.93 -15.98 10.18
N SER A 81 -2.71 -15.05 9.63
CA SER A 81 -3.28 -15.16 8.29
C SER A 81 -2.19 -15.23 7.21
N ALA A 82 -1.20 -14.35 7.25
CA ALA A 82 -0.10 -14.33 6.28
C ALA A 82 0.78 -15.59 6.38
N VAL A 83 1.09 -16.03 7.60
CA VAL A 83 1.85 -17.26 7.87
C VAL A 83 1.09 -18.49 7.33
N ALA A 84 -0.22 -18.58 7.59
CA ALA A 84 -1.05 -19.68 7.10
C ALA A 84 -1.14 -19.70 5.57
N ALA A 85 -1.24 -18.52 4.92
CA ALA A 85 -1.28 -18.42 3.46
C ALA A 85 0.04 -18.81 2.81
N TYR A 86 1.17 -18.47 3.43
CA TYR A 86 2.50 -18.88 2.96
C TYR A 86 2.78 -20.35 3.25
N ASN A 87 2.47 -20.82 4.46
CA ASN A 87 2.59 -22.21 4.91
C ASN A 87 3.95 -22.85 4.53
N TYR A 88 5.07 -22.22 4.95
CA TYR A 88 6.42 -22.68 4.63
C TYR A 88 6.67 -22.90 3.12
N GLY A 89 6.05 -22.10 2.27
CA GLY A 89 6.11 -22.24 0.82
C GLY A 89 5.18 -23.30 0.23
N MET A 90 4.34 -23.94 1.04
CA MET A 90 3.39 -24.99 0.63
C MET A 90 1.97 -24.45 0.42
N GLY A 91 1.73 -23.17 0.68
CA GLY A 91 0.43 -22.54 0.47
C GLY A 91 0.05 -22.44 -1.01
N GLU A 92 -1.22 -22.14 -1.28
CA GLU A 92 -1.75 -21.99 -2.64
C GLU A 92 -0.94 -20.96 -3.44
N TRP A 93 -0.71 -19.77 -2.86
CA TRP A 93 -0.04 -18.66 -3.55
C TRP A 93 1.43 -18.93 -3.90
N PRO A 94 2.30 -19.36 -2.95
CA PRO A 94 3.69 -19.69 -3.28
C PRO A 94 3.84 -20.86 -4.27
N GLN A 95 2.89 -21.80 -4.28
CA GLN A 95 2.88 -22.94 -5.21
C GLN A 95 2.20 -22.63 -6.55
N MET A 96 1.51 -21.50 -6.65
CA MET A 96 0.83 -21.09 -7.88
C MET A 96 1.82 -20.87 -9.02
N LYS A 97 1.45 -21.29 -10.24
CA LYS A 97 2.25 -21.04 -11.43
C LYS A 97 2.52 -19.56 -11.62
N VAL A 98 3.72 -19.21 -12.07
CA VAL A 98 4.10 -17.80 -12.34
C VAL A 98 3.08 -17.11 -13.24
N SER A 99 2.61 -17.79 -14.30
CA SER A 99 1.57 -17.27 -15.21
C SER A 99 0.28 -16.89 -14.52
N ASP A 100 -0.13 -17.64 -13.49
CA ASP A 100 -1.40 -17.39 -12.80
C ASP A 100 -1.24 -16.29 -11.72
N ARG A 101 -0.06 -16.19 -11.08
CA ARG A 101 0.28 -15.03 -10.24
C ARG A 101 0.33 -13.74 -11.05
N ILE A 102 0.88 -13.79 -12.28
CA ILE A 102 0.86 -12.64 -13.20
C ILE A 102 -0.57 -12.21 -13.49
N LYS A 103 -1.48 -13.14 -13.83
CA LYS A 103 -2.89 -12.83 -14.07
C LYS A 103 -3.58 -12.18 -12.86
N ALA A 104 -3.25 -12.64 -11.65
CA ALA A 104 -3.79 -12.03 -10.43
C ALA A 104 -3.32 -10.58 -10.26
N VAL A 105 -2.05 -10.29 -10.52
CA VAL A 105 -1.52 -8.92 -10.48
C VAL A 105 -2.08 -8.06 -11.62
N GLU A 106 -2.26 -8.62 -12.82
CA GLU A 106 -2.94 -7.93 -13.93
C GLU A 106 -4.40 -7.59 -13.59
N ASN A 107 -5.14 -8.54 -12.97
CA ASN A 107 -6.51 -8.29 -12.49
C ASN A 107 -6.56 -7.19 -11.42
N PHE A 108 -5.64 -7.22 -10.47
CA PHE A 108 -5.49 -6.15 -9.49
C PHE A 108 -5.24 -4.80 -10.17
N THR A 109 -4.34 -4.76 -11.14
CA THR A 109 -4.00 -3.52 -11.88
C THR A 109 -5.19 -2.98 -12.64
N PHE A 110 -5.99 -3.85 -13.25
CA PHE A 110 -7.24 -3.46 -13.93
C PHE A 110 -8.22 -2.80 -12.96
N LYS A 111 -8.48 -3.44 -11.82
CA LYS A 111 -9.37 -2.90 -10.77
C LYS A 111 -8.82 -1.60 -10.14
N MET A 112 -7.51 -1.49 -9.99
CA MET A 112 -6.86 -0.27 -9.54
C MET A 112 -7.07 0.90 -10.51
N LEU A 113 -7.00 0.65 -11.83
CA LEU A 113 -7.24 1.65 -12.86
C LEU A 113 -8.66 2.24 -12.80
N GLU A 114 -9.67 1.44 -12.44
CA GLU A 114 -11.05 1.91 -12.25
C GLU A 114 -11.16 2.93 -11.09
N LYS A 115 -10.20 2.94 -10.17
CA LYS A 115 -10.14 3.85 -9.01
C LYS A 115 -9.22 5.06 -9.22
N ARG A 116 -8.70 5.25 -10.45
CA ARG A 116 -7.68 6.27 -10.74
C ARG A 116 -8.08 7.67 -10.28
N GLU A 117 -9.26 8.13 -10.65
CA GLU A 117 -9.71 9.51 -10.33
C GLU A 117 -9.87 9.71 -8.82
N GLU A 118 -10.41 8.72 -8.13
CA GLU A 118 -10.59 8.76 -6.68
C GLU A 118 -9.24 8.80 -5.95
N VAL A 119 -8.29 7.95 -6.32
CA VAL A 119 -6.95 7.90 -5.72
C VAL A 119 -6.16 9.16 -6.03
N VAL A 120 -6.22 9.68 -7.27
CA VAL A 120 -5.57 10.94 -7.66
C VAL A 120 -6.12 12.12 -6.84
N ASN A 121 -7.44 12.19 -6.66
CA ASN A 121 -8.04 13.23 -5.85
C ASN A 121 -7.61 13.15 -4.38
N LEU A 122 -7.54 11.94 -3.81
CA LEU A 122 -7.03 11.73 -2.45
C LEU A 122 -5.55 12.11 -2.31
N LEU A 123 -4.71 11.82 -3.31
CA LEU A 123 -3.31 12.27 -3.34
C LEU A 123 -3.21 13.80 -3.28
N MET A 124 -4.05 14.50 -4.05
CA MET A 124 -4.08 15.97 -4.03
C MET A 124 -4.41 16.50 -2.65
N TRP A 125 -5.47 15.98 -2.03
CA TRP A 125 -5.95 16.48 -0.75
C TRP A 125 -5.08 16.04 0.43
N GLU A 126 -4.68 14.78 0.48
CA GLU A 126 -4.01 14.19 1.65
C GLU A 126 -2.53 14.59 1.73
N ILE A 127 -1.88 14.77 0.58
CA ILE A 127 -0.46 15.12 0.48
C ILE A 127 -0.23 16.57 0.07
N GLY A 128 -1.25 17.21 -0.51
CA GLY A 128 -1.11 18.56 -1.07
C GLY A 128 -0.35 18.60 -2.40
N LYS A 129 -0.37 17.50 -3.16
CA LYS A 129 0.27 17.43 -4.48
C LYS A 129 -0.54 18.14 -5.55
N PRO A 130 0.10 18.85 -6.51
CA PRO A 130 -0.58 19.33 -7.70
C PRO A 130 -1.24 18.19 -8.48
N LEU A 131 -2.32 18.47 -9.21
CA LEU A 131 -3.04 17.48 -10.03
C LEU A 131 -2.11 16.69 -10.94
N LYS A 132 -1.23 17.40 -11.69
CA LYS A 132 -0.29 16.77 -12.61
C LYS A 132 0.66 15.77 -11.93
N ASP A 133 1.14 16.10 -10.72
CA ASP A 133 2.06 15.23 -10.00
C ASP A 133 1.32 14.05 -9.35
N SER A 134 0.06 14.25 -8.91
CA SER A 134 -0.80 13.18 -8.41
C SER A 134 -1.17 12.19 -9.51
N GLN A 135 -1.53 12.67 -10.69
CA GLN A 135 -1.75 11.83 -11.88
C GLN A 135 -0.49 11.06 -12.25
N LYS A 136 0.66 11.75 -12.31
CA LYS A 136 1.95 11.12 -12.62
C LYS A 136 2.34 10.04 -11.60
N GLU A 137 2.07 10.24 -10.31
CA GLU A 137 2.35 9.22 -9.30
C GLU A 137 1.51 7.97 -9.52
N PHE A 138 0.22 8.13 -9.78
CA PHE A 138 -0.66 7.00 -10.07
C PHE A 138 -0.23 6.26 -11.34
N ASP A 139 -0.05 6.98 -12.44
CA ASP A 139 0.27 6.40 -13.75
C ASP A 139 1.64 5.69 -13.70
N ARG A 140 2.64 6.29 -13.06
CA ARG A 140 3.95 5.68 -12.81
C ARG A 140 3.85 4.41 -11.97
N THR A 141 2.93 4.36 -11.01
CA THR A 141 2.71 3.14 -10.22
C THR A 141 2.18 2.01 -11.10
N VAL A 142 1.23 2.31 -11.99
CA VAL A 142 0.72 1.34 -12.96
C VAL A 142 1.81 0.85 -13.91
N ASP A 143 2.63 1.75 -14.42
CA ASP A 143 3.75 1.39 -15.29
C ASP A 143 4.77 0.52 -14.56
N TYR A 144 5.10 0.85 -13.30
CA TYR A 144 5.96 0.02 -12.46
C TYR A 144 5.42 -1.39 -12.27
N ILE A 145 4.09 -1.56 -12.08
CA ILE A 145 3.47 -2.89 -11.99
C ILE A 145 3.67 -3.67 -13.29
N LYS A 146 3.43 -3.03 -14.45
CA LYS A 146 3.64 -3.65 -15.77
C LYS A 146 5.10 -4.06 -16.00
N ASP A 147 6.03 -3.17 -15.67
CA ASP A 147 7.47 -3.43 -15.79
C ASP A 147 7.89 -4.59 -14.88
N THR A 148 7.32 -4.67 -13.67
CA THR A 148 7.56 -5.78 -12.73
C THR A 148 7.05 -7.11 -13.29
N ILE A 149 5.90 -7.13 -13.96
CA ILE A 149 5.36 -8.30 -14.65
C ILE A 149 6.31 -8.74 -15.77
N GLU A 150 6.78 -7.82 -16.62
CA GLU A 150 7.69 -8.15 -17.72
C GLU A 150 9.07 -8.62 -17.21
N ALA A 151 9.55 -8.03 -16.12
CA ALA A 151 10.76 -8.49 -15.45
C ALA A 151 10.61 -9.94 -14.95
N LEU A 152 9.46 -10.27 -14.33
CA LEU A 152 9.19 -11.64 -13.88
C LEU A 152 9.08 -12.61 -15.05
N LYS A 153 8.39 -12.27 -16.14
CA LYS A 153 8.34 -13.11 -17.35
C LYS A 153 9.75 -13.42 -17.90
N THR A 154 10.64 -12.43 -17.85
CA THR A 154 12.04 -12.60 -18.26
C THR A 154 12.80 -13.51 -17.30
N LEU A 155 12.63 -13.35 -15.99
CA LEU A 155 13.23 -14.19 -14.97
C LEU A 155 12.74 -15.65 -15.06
N ASP A 156 11.45 -15.86 -15.30
CA ASP A 156 10.85 -17.19 -15.39
C ASP A 156 11.38 -17.96 -16.61
N ARG A 157 11.55 -17.29 -17.75
CA ARG A 157 12.21 -17.87 -18.93
C ARG A 157 13.65 -18.28 -18.63
N LYS A 158 14.43 -17.47 -17.90
CA LYS A 158 15.79 -17.84 -17.50
C LYS A 158 15.81 -18.98 -16.49
N ASN A 159 14.86 -19.00 -15.54
CA ASN A 159 14.75 -20.08 -14.55
C ASN A 159 14.48 -21.45 -15.18
N SER A 160 13.97 -21.49 -16.42
CA SER A 160 13.69 -22.72 -17.15
C SER A 160 14.88 -23.25 -17.94
N GLN A 161 15.98 -22.49 -18.02
CA GLN A 161 17.18 -22.88 -18.75
C GLN A 161 18.12 -23.70 -17.86
N LEU A 162 18.74 -24.71 -18.47
CA LEU A 162 19.84 -25.47 -17.87
C LEU A 162 21.17 -24.84 -18.31
N GLU A 163 22.04 -24.59 -17.38
CA GLU A 163 23.37 -24.04 -17.60
C GLU A 163 24.41 -25.13 -17.32
N ILE A 164 25.44 -25.20 -18.16
CA ILE A 164 26.58 -26.12 -17.95
C ILE A 164 27.77 -25.25 -17.57
N GLU A 165 28.24 -25.41 -16.34
CA GLU A 165 29.40 -24.71 -15.81
C GLU A 165 30.41 -25.76 -15.33
N SER A 166 31.62 -25.76 -15.91
CA SER A 166 32.69 -26.67 -15.54
C SER A 166 32.28 -28.15 -15.50
N GLY A 167 31.40 -28.57 -16.43
CA GLY A 167 30.91 -29.96 -16.52
C GLY A 167 29.73 -30.28 -15.57
N ILE A 168 29.24 -29.30 -14.80
CA ILE A 168 28.09 -29.43 -13.91
C ILE A 168 26.87 -28.89 -14.64
N LEU A 169 25.81 -29.69 -14.73
CA LEU A 169 24.51 -29.26 -15.21
C LEU A 169 23.72 -28.65 -14.04
N ALA A 170 23.38 -27.34 -14.14
CA ALA A 170 22.73 -26.60 -13.10
C ALA A 170 21.46 -25.87 -13.58
N GLN A 171 20.55 -25.59 -12.68
CA GLN A 171 19.41 -24.76 -12.92
C GLN A 171 19.21 -23.80 -11.71
N VAL A 172 19.09 -22.50 -11.98
CA VAL A 172 18.82 -21.50 -10.94
C VAL A 172 17.32 -21.18 -10.93
N LYS A 173 16.65 -21.55 -9.85
CA LYS A 173 15.25 -21.21 -9.61
C LYS A 173 15.13 -20.19 -8.48
N ARG A 174 14.26 -19.21 -8.67
CA ARG A 174 13.89 -18.27 -7.62
C ARG A 174 12.57 -18.69 -7.00
N SER A 175 12.49 -18.60 -5.68
CA SER A 175 11.30 -18.94 -4.90
C SER A 175 10.91 -17.79 -3.97
N PRO A 176 9.66 -17.74 -3.48
CA PRO A 176 9.26 -16.77 -2.47
C PRO A 176 10.06 -16.98 -1.17
N LEU A 177 10.26 -15.89 -0.45
CA LEU A 177 11.04 -15.88 0.79
C LEU A 177 10.18 -16.15 2.03
N GLY A 178 8.89 -15.74 2.02
CA GLY A 178 8.02 -15.94 3.16
C GLY A 178 7.01 -14.82 3.38
N VAL A 179 6.78 -14.47 4.63
CA VAL A 179 5.91 -13.39 5.04
C VAL A 179 6.66 -12.07 4.95
N THR A 180 6.15 -11.14 4.16
CA THR A 180 6.76 -9.82 3.95
C THR A 180 5.96 -8.73 4.64
N LEU A 181 6.60 -7.93 5.48
CA LEU A 181 6.04 -6.68 6.00
C LEU A 181 6.39 -5.53 5.05
N CYS A 182 5.37 -4.95 4.40
CA CYS A 182 5.52 -3.89 3.39
C CYS A 182 5.10 -2.53 3.95
N MET A 183 5.97 -1.54 3.84
CA MET A 183 5.72 -0.15 4.25
C MET A 183 6.36 0.82 3.29
N GLY A 184 5.62 1.86 2.93
CA GLY A 184 6.10 2.97 2.09
C GLY A 184 6.21 4.30 2.84
N PRO A 185 6.83 5.31 2.22
CA PRO A 185 7.00 6.63 2.79
C PRO A 185 5.76 7.51 2.54
N PHE A 186 5.70 8.64 3.23
CA PHE A 186 4.58 9.57 3.12
C PHE A 186 4.62 10.49 1.89
N ASN A 187 5.79 10.74 1.33
CA ASN A 187 5.98 11.69 0.22
C ASN A 187 5.59 11.11 -1.16
N TYR A 188 5.65 9.78 -1.30
CA TYR A 188 5.13 9.02 -2.43
C TYR A 188 4.31 7.83 -1.92
N PRO A 189 3.17 8.11 -1.26
CA PRO A 189 2.45 7.10 -0.47
C PRO A 189 1.86 5.98 -1.32
N LEU A 190 1.60 6.19 -2.59
CA LEU A 190 1.17 5.17 -3.52
C LEU A 190 2.37 4.49 -4.19
N ASN A 191 3.17 5.23 -4.97
CA ASN A 191 4.20 4.64 -5.81
C ASN A 191 5.27 3.88 -5.01
N GLU A 192 5.86 4.51 -3.99
CA GLU A 192 6.93 3.89 -3.22
C GLU A 192 6.42 2.74 -2.34
N THR A 193 5.18 2.79 -1.90
CA THR A 193 4.56 1.66 -1.20
C THR A 193 4.41 0.46 -2.12
N PHE A 194 3.98 0.69 -3.36
CA PHE A 194 3.80 -0.37 -4.35
C PHE A 194 5.12 -0.94 -4.87
N THR A 195 6.23 -0.18 -4.81
CA THR A 195 7.56 -0.72 -5.12
C THR A 195 8.04 -1.76 -4.11
N THR A 196 7.52 -1.76 -2.89
CA THR A 196 7.76 -2.81 -1.90
C THR A 196 6.75 -3.96 -2.01
N LEU A 197 5.50 -3.63 -2.27
CA LEU A 197 4.37 -4.56 -2.22
C LEU A 197 4.28 -5.48 -3.46
N ILE A 198 4.37 -4.91 -4.66
CA ILE A 198 4.14 -5.66 -5.90
C ILE A 198 5.21 -6.73 -6.15
N PRO A 199 6.52 -6.45 -6.01
CA PRO A 199 7.54 -7.50 -6.15
C PRO A 199 7.40 -8.61 -5.11
N ALA A 200 7.03 -8.28 -3.87
CA ALA A 200 6.78 -9.28 -2.84
C ALA A 200 5.63 -10.20 -3.24
N LEU A 201 4.49 -9.64 -3.67
CA LEU A 201 3.31 -10.40 -4.08
C LEU A 201 3.59 -11.27 -5.29
N ILE A 202 4.09 -10.70 -6.39
CA ILE A 202 4.22 -11.42 -7.65
C ILE A 202 5.23 -12.58 -7.57
N MET A 203 6.21 -12.47 -6.64
CA MET A 203 7.16 -13.54 -6.35
C MET A 203 6.57 -14.69 -5.52
N GLY A 204 5.35 -14.55 -5.01
CA GLY A 204 4.65 -15.60 -4.27
C GLY A 204 4.75 -15.48 -2.74
N ASN A 205 5.20 -14.34 -2.21
CA ASN A 205 5.19 -14.07 -0.78
C ASN A 205 3.77 -13.69 -0.33
N SER A 206 3.42 -14.00 0.92
CA SER A 206 2.30 -13.36 1.59
C SER A 206 2.74 -12.03 2.21
N VAL A 207 1.83 -11.06 2.30
CA VAL A 207 2.18 -9.73 2.75
C VAL A 207 1.28 -9.21 3.85
N ILE A 208 1.89 -8.46 4.75
CA ILE A 208 1.24 -7.55 5.67
C ILE A 208 1.60 -6.15 5.20
N PHE A 209 0.60 -5.38 4.85
CA PHE A 209 0.77 -4.05 4.28
C PHE A 209 0.27 -2.99 5.25
N LYS A 210 1.14 -2.06 5.62
CA LYS A 210 0.78 -0.91 6.45
C LYS A 210 0.97 0.37 5.65
N PRO A 211 -0.14 1.07 5.27
CA PRO A 211 -0.06 2.38 4.65
C PRO A 211 0.72 3.40 5.51
N PRO A 212 1.38 4.38 4.89
CA PRO A 212 1.99 5.48 5.62
C PRO A 212 0.92 6.33 6.31
N LYS A 213 1.30 7.03 7.39
CA LYS A 213 0.38 7.88 8.16
C LYS A 213 -0.26 9.00 7.31
N PHE A 214 0.53 9.63 6.44
CA PHE A 214 0.07 10.59 5.45
C PHE A 214 -0.02 9.85 4.10
N GLY A 215 -1.17 9.89 3.46
CA GLY A 215 -1.51 9.07 2.31
C GLY A 215 -2.19 7.76 2.70
N VAL A 216 -2.81 7.70 3.89
CA VAL A 216 -3.48 6.48 4.37
C VAL A 216 -4.83 6.27 3.70
N LEU A 217 -5.59 7.34 3.44
CA LEU A 217 -6.95 7.26 2.90
C LEU A 217 -6.98 6.83 1.44
N LEU A 218 -5.94 7.16 0.66
CA LEU A 218 -5.87 6.80 -0.76
C LEU A 218 -5.81 5.28 -1.01
N HIS A 219 -5.54 4.49 0.02
CA HIS A 219 -5.52 3.03 -0.09
C HIS A 219 -6.90 2.39 0.12
N LYS A 220 -7.88 3.12 0.71
CA LYS A 220 -9.24 2.61 0.91
C LYS A 220 -9.91 2.13 -0.39
N PRO A 221 -9.90 2.91 -1.48
CA PRO A 221 -10.50 2.49 -2.75
C PRO A 221 -9.93 1.19 -3.33
N LEU A 222 -8.73 0.79 -2.89
CA LEU A 222 -8.00 -0.37 -3.40
C LEU A 222 -8.23 -1.67 -2.59
N LEU A 223 -8.90 -1.60 -1.43
CA LEU A 223 -9.10 -2.78 -0.58
C LEU A 223 -9.87 -3.90 -1.29
N GLU A 224 -10.93 -3.57 -2.04
CA GLU A 224 -11.68 -4.55 -2.81
C GLU A 224 -10.84 -5.15 -3.95
N ALA A 225 -10.01 -4.34 -4.60
CA ALA A 225 -9.12 -4.83 -5.64
C ALA A 225 -8.13 -5.88 -5.08
N PHE A 226 -7.59 -5.65 -3.88
CA PHE A 226 -6.74 -6.64 -3.21
C PHE A 226 -7.53 -7.91 -2.84
N ARG A 227 -8.70 -7.77 -2.20
CA ARG A 227 -9.54 -8.90 -1.81
C ARG A 227 -9.89 -9.81 -2.99
N ASP A 228 -10.26 -9.21 -4.10
CA ASP A 228 -10.80 -9.92 -5.25
C ASP A 228 -9.74 -10.50 -6.20
N SER A 229 -8.47 -10.05 -6.04
CA SER A 229 -7.40 -10.45 -6.96
C SER A 229 -6.45 -11.49 -6.37
N PHE A 230 -6.40 -11.63 -5.06
CA PHE A 230 -5.46 -12.52 -4.38
C PHE A 230 -6.17 -13.56 -3.50
N PRO A 231 -5.60 -14.77 -3.35
CA PRO A 231 -6.12 -15.77 -2.43
C PRO A 231 -6.18 -15.26 -0.99
N LYS A 232 -7.04 -15.89 -0.18
CA LYS A 232 -7.19 -15.53 1.23
C LYS A 232 -5.85 -15.56 1.97
N GLY A 233 -5.61 -14.55 2.79
CA GLY A 233 -4.41 -14.42 3.62
C GLY A 233 -3.16 -13.93 2.91
N VAL A 234 -3.15 -13.87 1.57
CA VAL A 234 -1.99 -13.38 0.79
C VAL A 234 -1.76 -11.89 1.02
N VAL A 235 -2.81 -11.09 1.10
CA VAL A 235 -2.74 -9.65 1.41
C VAL A 235 -3.52 -9.36 2.67
N ASN A 236 -2.85 -8.73 3.64
CA ASN A 236 -3.44 -8.28 4.90
C ASN A 236 -3.05 -6.82 5.12
N THR A 237 -4.00 -5.98 5.54
CA THR A 237 -3.75 -4.54 5.76
C THR A 237 -3.83 -4.19 7.23
N LEU A 238 -2.91 -3.34 7.69
CA LEU A 238 -2.90 -2.81 9.05
C LEU A 238 -2.91 -1.29 9.06
N TYR A 239 -3.66 -0.71 9.98
CA TYR A 239 -3.77 0.73 10.20
C TYR A 239 -3.49 1.06 11.65
N GLY A 240 -2.81 2.15 11.95
CA GLY A 240 -2.54 2.58 13.33
C GLY A 240 -1.07 2.90 13.60
N SER A 241 -0.68 2.87 14.88
CA SER A 241 0.67 3.16 15.33
C SER A 241 1.67 2.10 14.83
N GLY A 242 2.76 2.56 14.20
CA GLY A 242 3.83 1.64 13.77
C GLY A 242 4.48 0.94 14.96
N GLU A 243 4.76 1.65 16.04
CA GLU A 243 5.42 1.11 17.21
C GLU A 243 4.57 0.02 17.88
N GLU A 244 3.28 0.28 18.09
CA GLU A 244 2.37 -0.65 18.76
C GLU A 244 2.06 -1.90 17.95
N LEU A 245 1.93 -1.77 16.61
CA LEU A 245 1.56 -2.88 15.74
C LEU A 245 2.77 -3.67 15.24
N LEU A 246 3.83 -2.97 14.80
CA LEU A 246 4.91 -3.61 14.05
C LEU A 246 6.00 -4.19 14.95
N THR A 247 6.28 -3.57 16.08
CA THR A 247 7.29 -4.09 17.00
C THR A 247 6.97 -5.52 17.47
N PRO A 248 5.73 -5.87 17.88
CA PRO A 248 5.38 -7.25 18.18
C PRO A 248 5.50 -8.19 16.99
N LEU A 249 5.13 -7.73 15.79
CA LEU A 249 5.25 -8.53 14.57
C LEU A 249 6.71 -8.88 14.27
N MET A 250 7.60 -7.88 14.31
CA MET A 250 9.04 -8.11 14.08
C MET A 250 9.66 -9.02 15.16
N LYS A 251 9.29 -8.84 16.41
CA LYS A 251 9.77 -9.68 17.53
C LYS A 251 9.24 -11.12 17.49
N SER A 252 8.18 -11.39 16.74
CA SER A 252 7.60 -12.73 16.62
C SER A 252 8.53 -13.74 15.93
N GLY A 253 9.52 -13.27 15.17
CA GLY A 253 10.39 -14.11 14.33
C GLY A 253 9.66 -14.76 13.15
N LYS A 254 8.42 -14.32 12.84
CA LYS A 254 7.60 -14.87 11.72
C LYS A 254 7.55 -13.95 10.50
N ILE A 255 8.20 -12.79 10.55
CA ILE A 255 8.40 -11.91 9.39
C ILE A 255 9.73 -12.28 8.75
N ASP A 256 9.69 -12.79 7.53
CA ASP A 256 10.88 -13.24 6.79
C ASP A 256 11.54 -12.08 6.05
N VAL A 257 10.77 -11.09 5.63
CA VAL A 257 11.27 -9.92 4.88
C VAL A 257 10.63 -8.64 5.39
N LEU A 258 11.47 -7.64 5.68
CA LEU A 258 11.04 -6.26 5.89
C LEU A 258 11.31 -5.45 4.61
N ALA A 259 10.26 -5.14 3.85
CA ALA A 259 10.30 -4.27 2.67
C ALA A 259 9.86 -2.85 3.08
N PHE A 260 10.83 -1.99 3.37
CA PHE A 260 10.60 -0.69 4.00
C PHE A 260 11.31 0.44 3.26
N ILE A 261 10.56 1.50 2.99
CA ILE A 261 11.09 2.77 2.53
C ILE A 261 10.70 3.85 3.55
N GLY A 262 11.70 4.46 4.19
CA GLY A 262 11.49 5.45 5.23
C GLY A 262 12.79 5.93 5.88
N SER A 263 12.71 6.52 7.07
CA SER A 263 13.90 7.01 7.77
C SER A 263 14.69 5.88 8.43
N SER A 264 16.02 6.05 8.48
CA SER A 264 16.93 5.12 9.18
C SER A 264 16.55 4.95 10.67
N LYS A 265 16.04 6.01 11.32
CA LYS A 265 15.58 5.94 12.71
C LYS A 265 14.46 4.91 12.89
N VAL A 266 13.45 4.91 12.00
CA VAL A 266 12.35 3.92 12.06
C VAL A 266 12.88 2.53 11.75
N ALA A 267 13.73 2.37 10.74
CA ALA A 267 14.34 1.08 10.40
C ALA A 267 15.14 0.46 11.56
N SER A 268 15.83 1.29 12.35
CA SER A 268 16.61 0.82 13.52
C SER A 268 15.73 0.49 14.74
N THR A 269 14.48 0.94 14.75
CA THR A 269 13.54 0.65 15.84
C THR A 269 12.78 -0.66 15.58
N LEU A 270 12.62 -1.05 14.33
CA LEU A 270 11.97 -2.28 13.90
C LEU A 270 12.93 -3.46 13.92
#